data_570b0e799bf763be4f69e3395222efbe
#
_entry.id   570b0e799bf763be4f69e3395222efbe
#
_cell.length_a   1.000
_cell.length_b   1.000
_cell.length_c   1.000
_cell.angle_alpha   90.00
_cell.angle_beta   90.00
_cell.angle_gamma   90.00
#
_symmetry.space_group_name_H-M   'P 1'
#
loop_
_entity.id
_entity.type
_entity.pdbx_description
1 polymer ?
#
loop_
_entity_poly.entity_id
_entity_poly.type
_entity_poly.pdbx_seq_one_letter_code
_entity_poly.pdbx_strand_id
1 'polypeptide(L)'
;MAPGLVGPEKAARGKLPTDTWWHTIVPTNGSEKTGYPTQKPLGVLRRIVQASSRPGDLVLDFFAGSGTTGAAALEFGRRFILVDNSSEALEVMARRFDGVDGIEWVGFDPVPHQTREKQGRLFSAPAVQEG
;
A
#
# COMPACT_ATOMS: atom_id res chain seq x y z
N MET A 1 27.78 -23.74 9.22
CA MET A 1 28.05 -23.57 7.76
C MET A 1 29.55 -23.69 7.54
N ALA A 2 30.01 -24.54 6.63
CA ALA A 2 31.43 -24.65 6.33
C ALA A 2 31.95 -23.31 5.75
N PRO A 3 33.05 -22.76 6.27
CA PRO A 3 33.63 -21.52 5.75
C PRO A 3 34.24 -21.85 4.37
N GLY A 4 33.84 -21.11 3.35
CA GLY A 4 34.48 -21.16 2.03
C GLY A 4 33.63 -21.58 0.83
N LEU A 5 32.34 -21.93 1.01
CA LEU A 5 31.48 -22.38 -0.11
C LEU A 5 30.97 -21.26 -1.00
N VAL A 6 30.98 -20.01 -0.54
CA VAL A 6 30.49 -18.85 -1.28
C VAL A 6 31.48 -17.72 -1.10
N GLY A 7 32.03 -17.20 -2.20
CA GLY A 7 32.92 -16.03 -2.16
C GLY A 7 32.27 -14.79 -1.58
N PRO A 8 33.06 -13.84 -1.04
CA PRO A 8 32.54 -12.64 -0.36
C PRO A 8 31.59 -11.80 -1.22
N GLU A 9 31.81 -11.72 -2.53
CA GLU A 9 30.90 -11.04 -3.45
C GLU A 9 29.52 -11.69 -3.55
N LYS A 10 29.45 -13.04 -3.59
CA LYS A 10 28.19 -13.76 -3.60
C LYS A 10 27.48 -13.68 -2.24
N ALA A 11 28.24 -13.70 -1.15
CA ALA A 11 27.71 -13.52 0.19
C ALA A 11 27.09 -12.13 0.37
N ALA A 12 27.69 -11.08 -0.18
CA ALA A 12 27.20 -9.71 -0.14
C ALA A 12 25.89 -9.50 -0.93
N ARG A 13 25.64 -10.32 -1.96
CA ARG A 13 24.37 -10.29 -2.73
C ARG A 13 23.20 -10.90 -1.97
N GLY A 14 23.43 -11.57 -0.86
CA GLY A 14 22.40 -12.26 -0.10
C GLY A 14 21.93 -13.56 -0.76
N LYS A 15 20.84 -14.11 -0.23
CA LYS A 15 20.22 -15.33 -0.74
C LYS A 15 19.22 -14.98 -1.84
N LEU A 16 19.26 -15.72 -2.95
CA LEU A 16 18.21 -15.64 -3.97
C LEU A 16 16.85 -15.96 -3.36
N PRO A 17 15.80 -15.23 -3.75
CA PRO A 17 14.44 -15.53 -3.31
C PRO A 17 14.06 -16.95 -3.74
N THR A 18 13.32 -17.64 -2.88
CA THR A 18 12.69 -18.92 -3.23
C THR A 18 11.48 -18.66 -4.12
N ASP A 19 11.11 -19.62 -4.94
CA ASP A 19 9.90 -19.64 -5.77
C ASP A 19 8.61 -19.77 -4.93
N THR A 20 8.73 -20.32 -3.73
CA THR A 20 7.63 -20.39 -2.75
C THR A 20 7.77 -19.26 -1.71
N TRP A 21 6.72 -18.46 -1.55
CA TRP A 21 6.70 -17.33 -0.65
C TRP A 21 5.71 -17.55 0.50
N TRP A 22 6.25 -17.60 1.70
CA TRP A 22 5.45 -17.72 2.92
C TRP A 22 4.98 -16.33 3.36
N HIS A 23 3.84 -15.89 2.83
CA HIS A 23 3.15 -14.69 3.28
C HIS A 23 1.74 -15.04 3.71
N THR A 24 1.38 -14.64 4.93
CA THR A 24 0.01 -14.73 5.41
C THR A 24 -0.85 -13.66 4.73
N ILE A 25 -2.15 -13.90 4.66
CA ILE A 25 -3.13 -12.85 4.33
C ILE A 25 -3.01 -11.70 5.33
N VAL A 26 -3.45 -10.50 4.95
CA VAL A 26 -3.50 -9.36 5.88
C VAL A 26 -4.43 -9.71 7.03
N PRO A 27 -3.93 -9.80 8.28
CA PRO A 27 -4.76 -10.18 9.42
C PRO A 27 -5.84 -9.13 9.67
N THR A 28 -6.97 -9.55 10.21
CA THR A 28 -8.11 -8.67 10.48
C THR A 28 -7.75 -7.49 11.38
N ASN A 29 -6.78 -7.69 12.27
CA ASN A 29 -6.26 -6.68 13.22
C ASN A 29 -4.86 -6.18 12.85
N GLY A 30 -4.39 -6.44 11.62
CA GLY A 30 -3.06 -6.01 11.17
C GLY A 30 -2.97 -4.51 10.99
N SER A 31 -1.85 -3.91 11.38
CA SER A 31 -1.59 -2.47 11.23
C SER A 31 -1.60 -2.00 9.78
N GLU A 32 -1.33 -2.89 8.82
CA GLU A 32 -1.38 -2.57 7.38
C GLU A 32 -2.80 -2.64 6.78
N LYS A 33 -3.81 -3.07 7.57
CA LYS A 33 -5.17 -3.25 7.08
C LYS A 33 -5.85 -1.91 6.80
N THR A 34 -6.29 -1.73 5.56
CA THR A 34 -7.04 -0.53 5.12
C THR A 34 -8.55 -0.68 5.19
N GLY A 35 -9.05 -1.89 5.47
CA GLY A 35 -10.47 -2.25 5.40
C GLY A 35 -10.90 -2.75 4.01
N TYR A 36 -10.06 -2.65 3.00
CA TYR A 36 -10.40 -3.16 1.66
C TYR A 36 -10.42 -4.70 1.62
N PRO A 37 -11.51 -5.34 1.17
CA PRO A 37 -11.72 -6.79 1.33
C PRO A 37 -10.65 -7.66 0.67
N THR A 38 -10.12 -7.24 -0.47
CA THR A 38 -9.15 -8.00 -1.29
C THR A 38 -7.74 -7.46 -1.19
N GLN A 39 -7.41 -6.71 -0.13
CA GLN A 39 -6.07 -6.17 0.09
C GLN A 39 -5.01 -7.27 0.07
N LYS A 40 -3.99 -7.07 -0.76
CA LYS A 40 -2.82 -7.97 -0.80
C LYS A 40 -1.82 -7.59 0.31
N PRO A 41 -1.13 -8.58 0.90
CA PRO A 41 -0.07 -8.32 1.87
C PRO A 41 1.05 -7.48 1.25
N LEU A 42 1.47 -6.43 1.96
CA LEU A 42 2.53 -5.53 1.51
C LEU A 42 3.85 -6.28 1.25
N GLY A 43 4.15 -7.31 2.04
CA GLY A 43 5.34 -8.14 1.87
C GLY A 43 5.44 -8.84 0.52
N VAL A 44 4.30 -9.22 -0.09
CA VAL A 44 4.26 -9.79 -1.45
C VAL A 44 4.65 -8.73 -2.47
N LEU A 45 4.02 -7.55 -2.40
CA LEU A 45 4.26 -6.44 -3.34
C LEU A 45 5.70 -5.90 -3.22
N ARG A 46 6.23 -5.81 -1.99
CA ARG A 46 7.64 -5.47 -1.76
C ARG A 46 8.58 -6.36 -2.55
N ARG A 47 8.37 -7.66 -2.48
CA ARG A 47 9.20 -8.65 -3.18
C ARG A 47 9.07 -8.53 -4.69
N ILE A 48 7.85 -8.36 -5.22
CA ILE A 48 7.58 -8.17 -6.65
C ILE A 48 8.29 -6.91 -7.15
N VAL A 49 8.09 -5.77 -6.49
CA VAL A 49 8.67 -4.49 -6.88
C VAL A 49 10.19 -4.54 -6.87
N GLN A 50 10.80 -5.10 -5.81
CA GLN A 50 12.25 -5.22 -5.72
C GLN A 50 12.86 -6.13 -6.79
N ALA A 51 12.20 -7.26 -7.09
CA ALA A 51 12.71 -8.23 -8.05
C ALA A 51 12.55 -7.79 -9.51
N SER A 52 11.52 -6.95 -9.81
CA SER A 52 11.10 -6.65 -11.18
C SER A 52 11.37 -5.20 -11.62
N SER A 53 11.94 -4.37 -10.75
CA SER A 53 12.19 -2.95 -11.05
C SER A 53 13.43 -2.42 -10.34
N ARG A 54 13.88 -1.22 -10.74
CA ARG A 54 15.01 -0.48 -10.15
C ARG A 54 14.50 0.81 -9.49
N PRO A 55 15.22 1.40 -8.52
CA PRO A 55 14.90 2.74 -8.04
C PRO A 55 14.76 3.74 -9.19
N GLY A 56 13.70 4.57 -9.16
CA GLY A 56 13.36 5.53 -10.21
C GLY A 56 12.47 4.99 -11.34
N ASP A 57 12.32 3.67 -11.47
CA ASP A 57 11.42 3.07 -12.46
C ASP A 57 9.95 3.42 -12.17
N LEU A 58 9.09 3.27 -13.18
CA LEU A 58 7.65 3.43 -13.11
C LEU A 58 6.97 2.07 -12.93
N VAL A 59 6.20 1.94 -11.86
CA VAL A 59 5.36 0.77 -11.58
C VAL A 59 3.92 1.09 -11.94
N LEU A 60 3.28 0.23 -12.70
CA LEU A 60 1.90 0.40 -13.17
C LEU A 60 1.03 -0.74 -12.65
N ASP A 61 -0.14 -0.38 -12.07
CA ASP A 61 -1.14 -1.34 -11.61
C ASP A 61 -2.53 -0.87 -12.05
N PHE A 62 -3.18 -1.65 -12.94
CA PHE A 62 -4.51 -1.34 -13.47
C PHE A 62 -5.66 -1.83 -12.59
N PHE A 63 -5.38 -2.55 -11.52
CA PHE A 63 -6.36 -3.11 -10.58
C PHE A 63 -5.89 -2.88 -9.15
N ALA A 64 -5.60 -1.61 -8.87
CA ALA A 64 -4.82 -1.19 -7.70
C ALA A 64 -5.50 -1.48 -6.34
N GLY A 65 -6.84 -1.57 -6.32
CA GLY A 65 -7.61 -1.85 -5.11
C GLY A 65 -7.23 -0.91 -3.96
N SER A 66 -6.65 -1.46 -2.91
CA SER A 66 -6.19 -0.68 -1.75
C SER A 66 -4.89 0.10 -1.97
N GLY A 67 -4.29 0.09 -3.17
CA GLY A 67 -3.05 0.79 -3.48
C GLY A 67 -1.79 0.19 -2.86
N THR A 68 -1.80 -1.10 -2.49
CA THR A 68 -0.63 -1.76 -1.88
C THR A 68 0.60 -1.74 -2.79
N THR A 69 0.40 -1.85 -4.11
CA THR A 69 1.47 -1.75 -5.11
C THR A 69 2.15 -0.39 -5.07
N GLY A 70 1.38 0.70 -4.99
CA GLY A 70 1.93 2.06 -4.87
C GLY A 70 2.69 2.26 -3.57
N ALA A 71 2.20 1.72 -2.45
CA ALA A 71 2.91 1.78 -1.17
C ALA A 71 4.27 1.07 -1.24
N ALA A 72 4.32 -0.13 -1.86
CA ALA A 72 5.58 -0.82 -2.09
C ALA A 72 6.51 -0.05 -3.04
N ALA A 73 5.97 0.56 -4.09
CA ALA A 73 6.74 1.37 -5.03
C ALA A 73 7.40 2.57 -4.34
N LEU A 74 6.64 3.33 -3.56
CA LEU A 74 7.16 4.47 -2.77
C LEU A 74 8.29 4.06 -1.82
N GLU A 75 8.08 2.99 -1.07
CA GLU A 75 9.05 2.51 -0.08
C GLU A 75 10.42 2.24 -0.71
N PHE A 76 10.44 1.78 -1.94
CA PHE A 76 11.68 1.48 -2.65
C PHE A 76 12.12 2.54 -3.66
N GLY A 77 11.55 3.74 -3.60
CA GLY A 77 11.93 4.85 -4.47
C GLY A 77 11.55 4.66 -5.94
N ARG A 78 10.43 3.99 -6.21
CA ARG A 78 9.82 3.88 -7.54
C ARG A 78 8.71 4.89 -7.68
N ARG A 79 8.49 5.37 -8.90
CA ARG A 79 7.26 6.07 -9.26
C ARG A 79 6.15 5.05 -9.50
N PHE A 80 4.89 5.48 -9.44
CA PHE A 80 3.78 4.59 -9.73
C PHE A 80 2.63 5.29 -10.45
N ILE A 81 1.85 4.48 -11.15
CA ILE A 81 0.53 4.82 -11.66
C ILE A 81 -0.41 3.73 -11.18
N LEU A 82 -1.46 4.11 -10.47
CA LEU A 82 -2.49 3.20 -9.98
C LEU A 82 -3.81 3.54 -10.66
N VAL A 83 -4.49 2.54 -11.17
CA VAL A 83 -5.79 2.67 -11.82
C VAL A 83 -6.78 1.72 -11.16
N ASP A 84 -7.95 2.23 -10.84
CA ASP A 84 -9.08 1.42 -10.38
C ASP A 84 -10.39 2.10 -10.80
N ASN A 85 -11.44 1.32 -11.01
CA ASN A 85 -12.77 1.83 -11.34
C ASN A 85 -13.73 1.85 -10.14
N SER A 86 -13.31 1.36 -8.98
CA SER A 86 -14.08 1.34 -7.75
C SER A 86 -13.88 2.63 -6.96
N SER A 87 -14.96 3.36 -6.67
CA SER A 87 -14.91 4.52 -5.78
C SER A 87 -14.41 4.16 -4.37
N GLU A 88 -14.74 2.97 -3.87
CA GLU A 88 -14.24 2.47 -2.59
C GLU A 88 -12.71 2.29 -2.62
N ALA A 89 -12.17 1.72 -3.70
CA ALA A 89 -10.73 1.57 -3.89
C ALA A 89 -10.03 2.94 -3.90
N LEU A 90 -10.58 3.91 -4.65
CA LEU A 90 -10.04 5.27 -4.73
C LEU A 90 -10.04 5.97 -3.36
N GLU A 91 -11.10 5.82 -2.57
CA GLU A 91 -11.16 6.34 -1.21
C GLU A 91 -10.14 5.71 -0.26
N VAL A 92 -9.93 4.40 -0.40
CA VAL A 92 -8.91 3.68 0.38
C VAL A 92 -7.51 4.14 -0.01
N MET A 93 -7.25 4.30 -1.31
CA MET A 93 -5.98 4.86 -1.79
C MET A 93 -5.77 6.30 -1.32
N ALA A 94 -6.80 7.15 -1.35
CA ALA A 94 -6.71 8.52 -0.84
C ALA A 94 -6.30 8.56 0.63
N ARG A 95 -6.88 7.70 1.47
CA ARG A 95 -6.45 7.57 2.88
C ARG A 95 -5.04 7.02 3.04
N ARG A 96 -4.65 6.06 2.20
CA ARG A 96 -3.31 5.45 2.25
C ARG A 96 -2.20 6.44 1.89
N PHE A 97 -2.47 7.31 0.93
CA PHE A 97 -1.49 8.28 0.43
C PHE A 97 -1.73 9.70 0.96
N ASP A 98 -2.55 9.84 1.99
CA ASP A 98 -2.74 11.12 2.67
C ASP A 98 -1.41 11.62 3.24
N GLY A 99 -1.08 12.89 2.95
CA GLY A 99 0.21 13.49 3.35
C GLY A 99 1.43 13.04 2.53
N VAL A 100 1.25 12.27 1.45
CA VAL A 100 2.32 11.95 0.51
C VAL A 100 2.38 13.01 -0.58
N ASP A 101 3.50 13.73 -0.66
CA ASP A 101 3.70 14.78 -1.67
C ASP A 101 3.83 14.21 -3.09
N GLY A 102 3.36 14.99 -4.07
CA GLY A 102 3.53 14.67 -5.49
C GLY A 102 2.56 13.63 -6.05
N ILE A 103 1.49 13.30 -5.32
CA ILE A 103 0.40 12.46 -5.83
C ILE A 103 -0.54 13.33 -6.67
N GLU A 104 -0.72 12.96 -7.92
CA GLU A 104 -1.70 13.53 -8.83
C GLU A 104 -2.92 12.61 -8.94
N TRP A 105 -4.11 13.15 -8.73
CA TRP A 105 -5.37 12.44 -8.87
C TRP A 105 -6.06 12.83 -10.17
N VAL A 106 -6.43 11.83 -10.99
CA VAL A 106 -7.09 12.05 -12.26
C VAL A 106 -8.49 11.43 -12.22
N GLY A 107 -9.51 12.25 -12.45
CA GLY A 107 -10.92 11.79 -12.43
C GLY A 107 -11.48 11.47 -11.04
N PHE A 108 -10.76 11.84 -9.98
CA PHE A 108 -11.16 11.67 -8.59
C PHE A 108 -10.64 12.84 -7.75
N ASP A 109 -11.48 13.37 -6.87
CA ASP A 109 -11.13 14.44 -5.94
C ASP A 109 -11.11 13.89 -4.50
N PRO A 110 -9.91 13.64 -3.93
CA PRO A 110 -9.80 13.06 -2.60
C PRO A 110 -10.23 14.07 -1.54
N VAL A 111 -11.20 13.72 -0.71
CA VAL A 111 -11.56 14.54 0.46
C VAL A 111 -10.54 14.29 1.57
N PRO A 112 -9.82 15.33 2.06
CA PRO A 112 -8.84 15.19 3.14
C PRO A 112 -9.47 14.58 4.39
N HIS A 113 -8.76 13.65 5.04
CA HIS A 113 -9.27 12.91 6.20
C HIS A 113 -9.76 13.82 7.34
N GLN A 114 -9.08 14.95 7.58
CA GLN A 114 -9.47 15.93 8.61
C GLN A 114 -10.82 16.60 8.35
N THR A 115 -11.23 16.73 7.09
CA THR A 115 -12.52 17.33 6.73
C THR A 115 -13.68 16.35 6.98
N ARG A 116 -13.45 15.05 6.80
CA ARG A 116 -14.47 14.00 7.07
C ARG A 116 -14.79 13.85 8.56
N GLU A 117 -13.80 13.94 9.45
CA GLU A 117 -14.05 13.90 10.89
C GLU A 117 -14.87 15.09 11.37
N LYS A 118 -14.62 16.29 10.81
CA LYS A 118 -15.42 17.48 11.11
C LYS A 118 -16.85 17.36 10.59
N GLN A 119 -17.05 16.81 9.39
CA GLN A 119 -18.39 16.59 8.83
C GLN A 119 -19.17 15.52 9.59
N GLY A 120 -18.53 14.42 9.99
CA GLY A 120 -19.16 13.37 10.80
C GLY A 120 -19.64 13.86 12.16
N ARG A 121 -18.94 14.81 12.78
CA ARG A 121 -19.36 15.44 14.05
C ARG A 121 -20.49 16.46 13.90
N LEU A 122 -20.63 17.08 12.73
CA LEU A 122 -21.72 18.03 12.45
C LEU A 122 -23.08 17.34 12.28
N PHE A 123 -23.11 16.07 11.92
CA PHE A 123 -24.34 15.30 11.68
C PHE A 123 -24.69 14.31 12.80
N SER A 124 -23.93 14.26 13.89
CA SER A 124 -24.36 13.57 15.10
C SER A 124 -25.47 14.40 15.76
N ALA A 125 -26.71 13.91 15.68
CA ALA A 125 -27.86 14.52 16.35
C ALA A 125 -27.59 14.63 17.85
N PRO A 126 -28.03 15.72 18.51
CA PRO A 126 -27.90 15.84 19.96
C PRO A 126 -28.71 14.70 20.62
N ALA A 127 -28.11 14.04 21.60
CA ALA A 127 -28.78 13.02 22.39
C ALA A 127 -30.06 13.60 22.98
N VAL A 128 -31.20 12.99 22.68
CA VAL A 128 -32.48 13.30 23.32
C VAL A 128 -32.32 12.94 24.78
N GLN A 129 -32.27 13.93 25.64
CA GLN A 129 -32.40 13.73 27.08
C GLN A 129 -33.89 13.44 27.34
N GLU A 130 -34.17 12.15 27.61
CA GLU A 130 -35.45 11.82 28.26
C GLU A 130 -35.43 12.29 29.71
N GLY A 131 -36.29 13.22 29.98
CA GLY A 131 -36.61 13.66 31.34
C GLY A 131 -37.71 12.78 31.94
#